data_2143b4bdc183188908c68230d6611b4b
#
_entry.id   2143b4bdc183188908c68230d6611b4b
#
_cell.length_a   1.000
_cell.length_b   1.000
_cell.length_c   1.000
_cell.angle_alpha   90.00
_cell.angle_beta   90.00
_cell.angle_gamma   90.00
#
_symmetry.space_group_name_H-M   'P 1'
#
loop_
_entity.id
_entity.type
_entity.pdbx_description
1 polymer ?
#
loop_
_entity_poly.entity_id
_entity_poly.type
_entity_poly.pdbx_seq_one_letter_code
_entity_poly.pdbx_strand_id
1 'polypeptide(L)'
;MYFVGKLRFSTATLTMSESDHTLDQSNPWLTHDSRDIYENPWIRVREDRVTNATGRDGIYGVVEYKNRAVGIVPIDEEENTWIVGQYRYAQGTYEWEIPEGGSPEGEELLATPARELREETGLIAERFELLLGELQLSNSVSNERAWLYVARGLTQAEPDLDDTERIIVRRLPLVDAIAMAERGEIHDAMSVVALLKLKHRA
;
A
#
# COMPACT_ATOMS: atom_id res chain seq x y z
N MET A 1 22.79 31.14 -18.42
CA MET A 1 22.86 30.35 -19.67
C MET A 1 22.98 28.89 -19.23
N TYR A 2 21.84 28.22 -19.05
CA TYR A 2 21.81 26.83 -18.56
C TYR A 2 21.72 25.91 -19.76
N PHE A 3 22.66 25.00 -19.89
CA PHE A 3 22.67 23.92 -20.89
C PHE A 3 21.67 22.86 -20.49
N VAL A 4 20.56 22.77 -21.22
CA VAL A 4 19.63 21.62 -21.14
C VAL A 4 20.16 20.55 -22.09
N GLY A 5 20.88 19.57 -21.51
CA GLY A 5 21.29 18.38 -22.24
C GLY A 5 20.08 17.49 -22.56
N LYS A 6 19.77 17.28 -23.85
CA LYS A 6 18.79 16.27 -24.28
C LYS A 6 19.33 14.88 -23.95
N LEU A 7 18.77 14.23 -22.93
CA LEU A 7 18.91 12.79 -22.72
C LEU A 7 18.25 12.05 -23.88
N ARG A 8 19.06 11.41 -24.74
CA ARG A 8 18.58 10.44 -25.72
C ARG A 8 18.41 9.09 -25.01
N PHE A 9 17.18 8.66 -24.78
CA PHE A 9 16.93 7.27 -24.41
C PHE A 9 17.11 6.41 -25.66
N SER A 10 18.14 5.56 -25.65
CA SER A 10 18.29 4.49 -26.64
C SER A 10 17.33 3.38 -26.26
N THR A 11 16.32 3.14 -27.09
CA THR A 11 15.51 1.90 -27.02
C THR A 11 16.33 0.73 -27.52
N ALA A 12 17.16 0.18 -26.64
CA ALA A 12 17.73 -1.15 -26.87
C ALA A 12 16.60 -2.16 -26.62
N THR A 13 16.02 -2.69 -27.67
CA THR A 13 15.17 -3.86 -27.62
C THR A 13 16.05 -5.04 -27.18
N LEU A 14 16.00 -5.41 -25.91
CA LEU A 14 16.55 -6.65 -25.41
C LEU A 14 15.69 -7.78 -25.98
N THR A 15 16.10 -8.37 -27.10
CA THR A 15 15.62 -9.68 -27.53
C THR A 15 16.20 -10.70 -26.59
N MET A 16 15.42 -11.13 -25.60
CA MET A 16 15.75 -12.31 -24.81
C MET A 16 15.73 -13.52 -25.75
N SER A 17 16.86 -14.16 -25.95
CA SER A 17 16.91 -15.46 -26.59
C SER A 17 16.17 -16.46 -25.70
N GLU A 18 15.27 -17.23 -26.27
CA GLU A 18 14.64 -18.40 -25.67
C GLU A 18 15.70 -19.51 -25.41
N SER A 19 16.56 -19.31 -24.43
CA SER A 19 17.22 -20.39 -23.76
C SER A 19 16.46 -20.59 -22.44
N ASP A 20 15.67 -21.64 -22.41
CA ASP A 20 14.93 -22.16 -21.25
C ASP A 20 15.92 -22.61 -20.16
N HIS A 21 16.62 -21.66 -19.55
CA HIS A 21 17.27 -21.83 -18.27
C HIS A 21 16.18 -21.64 -17.24
N THR A 22 15.63 -22.72 -16.71
CA THR A 22 14.84 -22.69 -15.48
C THR A 22 15.66 -21.92 -14.44
N LEU A 23 15.29 -20.63 -14.24
CA LEU A 23 15.93 -19.81 -13.23
C LEU A 23 15.75 -20.51 -11.89
N ASP A 24 16.82 -20.75 -11.16
CA ASP A 24 16.75 -21.26 -9.81
C ASP A 24 16.05 -20.21 -8.94
N GLN A 25 14.80 -20.51 -8.51
CA GLN A 25 13.97 -19.66 -7.66
C GLN A 25 14.01 -20.13 -6.20
N SER A 26 14.89 -21.06 -5.85
CA SER A 26 15.08 -21.51 -4.48
C SER A 26 15.60 -20.38 -3.60
N ASN A 27 15.26 -20.45 -2.30
CA ASN A 27 15.78 -19.48 -1.34
C ASN A 27 17.30 -19.68 -1.15
N PRO A 28 18.15 -18.72 -1.54
CA PRO A 28 19.60 -18.85 -1.39
C PRO A 28 20.10 -18.44 0.02
N TRP A 29 19.20 -18.02 0.92
CA TRP A 29 19.54 -17.61 2.28
C TRP A 29 19.44 -18.77 3.25
N LEU A 30 20.43 -18.90 4.13
CA LEU A 30 20.41 -19.85 5.24
C LEU A 30 20.24 -19.09 6.55
N THR A 31 19.13 -19.31 7.25
CA THR A 31 18.91 -18.77 8.61
C THR A 31 19.46 -19.74 9.62
N HIS A 32 20.34 -19.26 10.51
CA HIS A 32 20.96 -20.05 11.59
C HIS A 32 20.16 -19.96 12.88
N ASP A 33 19.79 -18.75 13.28
CA ASP A 33 18.88 -18.49 14.39
C ASP A 33 18.17 -17.13 14.24
N SER A 34 17.13 -16.92 15.04
CA SER A 34 16.32 -15.71 15.05
C SER A 34 16.11 -15.27 16.51
N ARG A 35 16.12 -13.98 16.76
CA ARG A 35 15.79 -13.42 18.07
C ARG A 35 14.85 -12.24 17.95
N ASP A 36 13.89 -12.14 18.85
CA ASP A 36 13.01 -10.98 18.95
C ASP A 36 13.74 -9.82 19.60
N ILE A 37 13.69 -8.65 18.95
CA ILE A 37 14.34 -7.42 19.43
C ILE A 37 13.33 -6.48 20.07
N TYR A 38 12.12 -6.37 19.48
CA TYR A 38 11.06 -5.51 19.95
C TYR A 38 9.70 -6.04 19.51
N GLU A 39 8.70 -5.92 20.38
CA GLU A 39 7.33 -6.29 20.07
C GLU A 39 6.32 -5.34 20.72
N ASN A 40 5.24 -5.04 19.98
CA ASN A 40 4.07 -4.32 20.45
C ASN A 40 2.78 -4.91 19.81
N PRO A 41 1.57 -4.37 20.06
CA PRO A 41 0.35 -4.89 19.45
C PRO A 41 0.33 -4.91 17.92
N TRP A 42 1.09 -4.06 17.23
CA TRP A 42 1.05 -3.89 15.77
C TRP A 42 2.20 -4.56 15.02
N ILE A 43 3.41 -4.55 15.61
CA ILE A 43 4.61 -5.07 14.95
C ILE A 43 5.45 -5.93 15.90
N ARG A 44 6.23 -6.83 15.29
CA ARG A 44 7.37 -7.52 15.90
C ARG A 44 8.61 -7.24 15.07
N VAL A 45 9.71 -6.88 15.69
CA VAL A 45 11.02 -6.74 15.05
C VAL A 45 11.89 -7.90 15.50
N ARG A 46 12.38 -8.69 14.54
CA ARG A 46 13.33 -9.77 14.79
C ARG A 46 14.64 -9.53 14.05
N GLU A 47 15.70 -10.11 14.57
CA GLU A 47 17.01 -10.19 13.91
C GLU A 47 17.37 -11.64 13.70
N ASP A 48 17.71 -11.99 12.44
CA ASP A 48 18.14 -13.30 12.04
C ASP A 48 19.65 -13.30 11.82
N ARG A 49 20.37 -14.33 12.34
CA ARG A 49 21.72 -14.63 11.86
C ARG A 49 21.59 -15.46 10.60
N VAL A 50 22.24 -15.02 9.54
CA VAL A 50 22.07 -15.61 8.22
C VAL A 50 23.40 -15.80 7.52
N THR A 51 23.45 -16.79 6.60
CA THR A 51 24.40 -16.77 5.48
C THR A 51 23.64 -16.27 4.25
N ASN A 52 24.13 -15.22 3.62
CA ASN A 52 23.50 -14.60 2.46
C ASN A 52 23.70 -15.38 1.17
N ALA A 53 23.06 -14.95 0.07
CA ALA A 53 23.13 -15.58 -1.25
C ALA A 53 24.55 -15.70 -1.84
N THR A 54 25.54 -14.95 -1.31
CA THR A 54 26.95 -15.04 -1.74
C THR A 54 27.81 -15.90 -0.82
N GLY A 55 27.21 -16.59 0.16
CA GLY A 55 27.89 -17.45 1.12
C GLY A 55 28.57 -16.69 2.28
N ARG A 56 28.22 -15.43 2.52
CA ARG A 56 28.79 -14.63 3.63
C ARG A 56 27.84 -14.61 4.81
N ASP A 57 28.40 -14.77 6.00
CA ASP A 57 27.64 -14.60 7.24
C ASP A 57 27.31 -13.14 7.52
N GLY A 58 26.14 -12.90 8.12
CA GLY A 58 25.64 -11.60 8.45
C GLY A 58 24.38 -11.65 9.32
N ILE A 59 23.73 -10.51 9.46
CA ILE A 59 22.45 -10.37 10.14
C ILE A 59 21.40 -9.82 9.16
N TYR A 60 20.12 -10.16 9.40
CA TYR A 60 18.98 -9.61 8.68
C TYR A 60 17.91 -9.17 9.67
N GLY A 61 17.57 -7.87 9.64
CA GLY A 61 16.47 -7.33 10.46
C GLY A 61 15.16 -7.43 9.69
N VAL A 62 14.11 -7.92 10.35
CA VAL A 62 12.77 -8.04 9.75
C VAL A 62 11.76 -7.36 10.65
N VAL A 63 10.93 -6.50 10.07
CA VAL A 63 9.74 -5.95 10.71
C VAL A 63 8.54 -6.79 10.28
N GLU A 64 7.91 -7.45 11.23
CA GLU A 64 6.72 -8.26 10.98
C GLU A 64 5.47 -7.49 11.42
N TYR A 65 4.64 -7.12 10.47
CA TYR A 65 3.32 -6.55 10.72
C TYR A 65 2.35 -7.65 11.10
N LYS A 66 1.56 -7.42 12.17
CA LYS A 66 0.57 -8.38 12.68
C LYS A 66 -0.75 -8.29 11.92
N ASN A 67 -1.03 -7.15 11.29
CA ASN A 67 -2.21 -6.92 10.47
C ASN A 67 -1.85 -6.86 8.99
N ARG A 68 -2.82 -7.20 8.14
CA ARG A 68 -2.77 -6.92 6.72
C ARG A 68 -3.26 -5.48 6.49
N ALA A 69 -2.70 -4.75 5.54
CA ALA A 69 -3.18 -3.43 5.17
C ALA A 69 -4.31 -3.53 4.14
N VAL A 70 -5.33 -2.69 4.27
CA VAL A 70 -6.44 -2.60 3.33
C VAL A 70 -6.65 -1.14 2.96
N GLY A 71 -6.70 -0.84 1.64
CA GLY A 71 -7.02 0.49 1.14
C GLY A 71 -8.27 0.46 0.27
N ILE A 72 -9.07 1.52 0.33
CA ILE A 72 -10.35 1.62 -0.36
C ILE A 72 -10.40 2.88 -1.22
N VAL A 73 -10.82 2.75 -2.48
CA VAL A 73 -11.20 3.89 -3.31
C VAL A 73 -12.72 3.90 -3.45
N PRO A 74 -13.45 4.70 -2.67
CA PRO A 74 -14.89 4.87 -2.84
C PRO A 74 -15.15 5.72 -4.08
N ILE A 75 -16.06 5.26 -4.95
CA ILE A 75 -16.41 5.96 -6.19
C ILE A 75 -17.92 6.03 -6.33
N ASP A 76 -18.47 7.25 -6.45
CA ASP A 76 -19.90 7.46 -6.67
C ASP A 76 -20.28 7.41 -8.15
N GLU A 77 -21.58 7.61 -8.44
CA GLU A 77 -22.14 7.60 -9.80
C GLU A 77 -21.69 8.80 -10.64
N GLU A 78 -21.18 9.85 -10.00
CA GLU A 78 -20.64 11.06 -10.65
C GLU A 78 -19.13 10.99 -10.84
N GLU A 79 -18.52 9.79 -10.59
CA GLU A 79 -17.08 9.55 -10.62
C GLU A 79 -16.27 10.48 -9.69
N ASN A 80 -16.84 10.81 -8.51
CA ASN A 80 -16.06 11.39 -7.42
C ASN A 80 -15.54 10.31 -6.49
N THR A 81 -14.46 10.64 -5.79
CA THR A 81 -13.84 9.82 -4.75
C THR A 81 -13.68 10.62 -3.46
N TRP A 82 -13.36 9.94 -2.37
CA TRP A 82 -13.02 10.54 -1.08
C TRP A 82 -11.60 10.17 -0.73
N ILE A 83 -10.87 11.18 -0.31
CA ILE A 83 -9.55 11.04 0.29
C ILE A 83 -9.61 11.55 1.73
N VAL A 84 -8.74 11.01 2.56
CA VAL A 84 -8.59 11.37 3.96
C VAL A 84 -7.26 12.07 4.17
N GLY A 85 -7.25 13.07 5.03
CA GLY A 85 -6.05 13.81 5.37
C GLY A 85 -5.77 13.69 6.86
N GLN A 86 -4.54 13.29 7.20
CA GLN A 86 -4.10 13.15 8.58
C GLN A 86 -2.61 13.42 8.76
N TYR A 87 -2.20 13.65 10.00
CA TYR A 87 -0.78 13.80 10.34
C TYR A 87 -0.16 12.43 10.61
N ARG A 88 0.70 11.97 9.73
CA ARG A 88 1.42 10.70 9.87
C ARG A 88 2.64 10.89 10.78
N TYR A 89 2.52 10.41 12.03
CA TYR A 89 3.55 10.57 13.07
C TYR A 89 4.93 10.10 12.63
N ALA A 90 5.02 8.94 11.98
CA ALA A 90 6.28 8.35 11.54
C ALA A 90 6.98 9.18 10.47
N GLN A 91 6.22 9.88 9.61
CA GLN A 91 6.75 10.74 8.56
C GLN A 91 6.98 12.18 9.03
N GLY A 92 6.27 12.60 10.09
CA GLY A 92 6.35 13.97 10.58
C GLY A 92 5.65 15.00 9.67
N THR A 93 4.73 14.55 8.82
CA THR A 93 4.05 15.37 7.81
C THR A 93 2.54 15.12 7.80
N TYR A 94 1.80 16.11 7.28
CA TYR A 94 0.37 15.95 6.98
C TYR A 94 0.23 15.39 5.58
N GLU A 95 -0.48 14.25 5.43
CA GLU A 95 -0.60 13.52 4.19
C GLU A 95 -2.06 13.37 3.76
N TRP A 96 -2.28 13.29 2.44
CA TRP A 96 -3.54 12.89 1.83
C TRP A 96 -3.42 11.48 1.30
N GLU A 97 -4.43 10.66 1.57
CA GLU A 97 -4.44 9.24 1.22
C GLU A 97 -5.86 8.73 0.95
N ILE A 98 -6.00 7.56 0.37
CA ILE A 98 -7.30 6.87 0.32
C ILE A 98 -7.66 6.38 1.72
N PRO A 99 -8.95 6.17 2.05
CA PRO A 99 -9.33 5.45 3.27
C PRO A 99 -8.60 4.11 3.36
N GLU A 100 -7.98 3.85 4.54
CA GLU A 100 -7.13 2.68 4.73
C GLU A 100 -7.01 2.28 6.19
N GLY A 101 -6.80 0.98 6.42
CA GLY A 101 -6.56 0.52 7.79
C GLY A 101 -6.11 -0.93 7.89
N GLY A 102 -6.07 -1.41 9.11
CA GLY A 102 -5.54 -2.73 9.44
C GLY A 102 -6.59 -3.82 9.52
N SER A 103 -6.37 -4.96 8.83
CA SER A 103 -7.14 -6.19 8.96
C SER A 103 -6.44 -7.14 9.92
N PRO A 104 -6.96 -7.33 11.15
CA PRO A 104 -6.40 -8.29 12.09
C PRO A 104 -6.39 -9.71 11.55
N GLU A 105 -5.48 -10.54 12.09
CA GLU A 105 -5.45 -11.95 11.76
C GLU A 105 -6.78 -12.62 12.14
N GLY A 106 -7.36 -13.36 11.19
CA GLY A 106 -8.65 -14.03 11.36
C GLY A 106 -9.87 -13.18 10.98
N GLU A 107 -9.74 -11.88 10.75
CA GLU A 107 -10.80 -11.07 10.15
C GLU A 107 -10.95 -11.40 8.66
N GLU A 108 -12.20 -11.52 8.18
CA GLU A 108 -12.45 -11.69 6.75
C GLU A 108 -12.02 -10.44 5.98
N LEU A 109 -11.28 -10.63 4.88
CA LEU A 109 -10.74 -9.52 4.08
C LEU A 109 -11.80 -8.53 3.58
N LEU A 110 -13.05 -8.96 3.40
CA LEU A 110 -14.14 -8.07 2.97
C LEU A 110 -14.82 -7.32 4.12
N ALA A 111 -14.63 -7.74 5.38
CA ALA A 111 -15.17 -7.04 6.54
C ALA A 111 -14.37 -5.74 6.81
N THR A 112 -13.06 -5.81 6.70
CA THR A 112 -12.15 -4.67 6.94
C THR A 112 -12.49 -3.45 6.07
N PRO A 113 -12.58 -3.54 4.71
CA PRO A 113 -12.85 -2.36 3.90
C PRO A 113 -14.21 -1.72 4.19
N ALA A 114 -15.21 -2.48 4.62
CA ALA A 114 -16.49 -1.92 5.00
C ALA A 114 -16.41 -1.14 6.33
N ARG A 115 -15.66 -1.65 7.29
CA ARG A 115 -15.42 -1.03 8.58
C ARG A 115 -14.63 0.26 8.43
N GLU A 116 -13.45 0.21 7.80
CA GLU A 116 -12.55 1.36 7.62
C GLU A 116 -13.22 2.48 6.82
N LEU A 117 -13.92 2.13 5.72
CA LEU A 117 -14.64 3.13 4.93
C LEU A 117 -15.67 3.90 5.78
N ARG A 118 -16.39 3.17 6.65
CA ARG A 118 -17.39 3.80 7.52
C ARG A 118 -16.72 4.61 8.63
N GLU A 119 -15.71 4.08 9.28
CA GLU A 119 -14.99 4.74 10.38
C GLU A 119 -14.40 6.06 9.90
N GLU A 120 -13.64 6.07 8.83
CA GLU A 120 -12.92 7.25 8.36
C GLU A 120 -13.78 8.26 7.59
N THR A 121 -14.80 7.81 6.82
CA THR A 121 -15.55 8.68 5.91
C THR A 121 -17.04 8.79 6.22
N GLY A 122 -17.59 7.93 7.05
CA GLY A 122 -19.02 7.77 7.24
C GLY A 122 -19.76 7.19 6.04
N LEU A 123 -19.05 6.59 5.07
CA LEU A 123 -19.68 5.99 3.91
C LEU A 123 -19.94 4.49 4.12
N ILE A 124 -21.08 4.05 3.60
CA ILE A 124 -21.43 2.62 3.45
C ILE A 124 -21.49 2.32 1.96
N ALA A 125 -20.89 1.21 1.54
CA ALA A 125 -20.91 0.76 0.16
C ALA A 125 -21.76 -0.51 -0.01
N GLU A 126 -22.47 -0.63 -1.13
CA GLU A 126 -23.23 -1.83 -1.48
C GLU A 126 -22.32 -2.97 -1.94
N ARG A 127 -21.17 -2.64 -2.55
CA ARG A 127 -20.22 -3.62 -3.07
C ARG A 127 -18.77 -3.16 -2.99
N PHE A 128 -17.90 -4.12 -2.76
CA PHE A 128 -16.45 -3.97 -2.83
C PHE A 128 -15.90 -4.87 -3.93
N GLU A 129 -15.08 -4.31 -4.81
CA GLU A 129 -14.40 -5.00 -5.89
C GLU A 129 -12.89 -4.99 -5.64
N LEU A 130 -12.25 -6.16 -5.66
CA LEU A 130 -10.80 -6.25 -5.50
C LEU A 130 -10.11 -5.56 -6.70
N LEU A 131 -9.40 -4.48 -6.41
CA LEU A 131 -8.60 -3.75 -7.40
C LEU A 131 -7.22 -4.37 -7.57
N LEU A 132 -6.58 -4.71 -6.45
CA LEU A 132 -5.26 -5.36 -6.40
C LEU A 132 -5.11 -6.08 -5.06
N GLY A 133 -4.56 -7.30 -5.09
CA GLY A 133 -4.24 -8.07 -3.90
C GLY A 133 -2.75 -8.36 -3.77
N GLU A 134 -2.34 -8.63 -2.54
CA GLU A 134 -0.97 -8.98 -2.16
C GLU A 134 0.11 -8.00 -2.63
N LEU A 135 -0.18 -6.71 -2.58
CA LEU A 135 0.83 -5.68 -2.80
C LEU A 135 1.84 -5.71 -1.63
N GLN A 136 3.12 -5.88 -1.94
CA GLN A 136 4.20 -5.82 -0.95
C GLN A 136 4.68 -4.38 -0.84
N LEU A 137 4.57 -3.79 0.37
CA LEU A 137 4.90 -2.38 0.56
C LEU A 137 6.40 -2.15 0.78
N SER A 138 7.05 -2.98 1.59
CA SER A 138 8.50 -2.87 1.85
C SER A 138 9.16 -4.25 1.94
N ASN A 139 9.18 -4.97 0.81
CA ASN A 139 9.57 -6.37 0.72
C ASN A 139 11.04 -6.69 1.06
N SER A 140 11.89 -5.69 1.20
CA SER A 140 13.29 -5.87 1.60
C SER A 140 13.49 -5.91 3.12
N VAL A 141 12.50 -5.48 3.91
CA VAL A 141 12.64 -5.33 5.37
C VAL A 141 11.40 -5.77 6.15
N SER A 142 10.25 -5.91 5.49
CA SER A 142 9.00 -6.27 6.16
C SER A 142 8.20 -7.33 5.41
N ASN A 143 7.27 -7.97 6.13
CA ASN A 143 6.25 -8.85 5.58
C ASN A 143 4.95 -8.12 5.23
N GLU A 144 4.94 -6.79 5.29
CA GLU A 144 3.74 -5.99 5.10
C GLU A 144 3.12 -6.22 3.73
N ARG A 145 1.81 -6.51 3.73
CA ARG A 145 1.03 -6.75 2.51
C ARG A 145 -0.26 -5.98 2.55
N ALA A 146 -0.67 -5.46 1.39
CA ALA A 146 -1.88 -4.69 1.23
C ALA A 146 -2.83 -5.28 0.20
N TRP A 147 -4.13 -5.05 0.42
CA TRP A 147 -5.23 -5.33 -0.50
C TRP A 147 -5.98 -4.05 -0.78
N LEU A 148 -6.16 -3.74 -2.06
CA LEU A 148 -6.80 -2.52 -2.51
C LEU A 148 -8.17 -2.83 -3.12
N TYR A 149 -9.19 -2.08 -2.72
CA TYR A 149 -10.56 -2.26 -3.15
C TYR A 149 -11.13 -1.00 -3.78
N VAL A 150 -12.09 -1.16 -4.69
CA VAL A 150 -13.02 -0.11 -5.11
C VAL A 150 -14.34 -0.36 -4.41
N ALA A 151 -14.91 0.68 -3.81
CA ALA A 151 -16.23 0.65 -3.20
C ALA A 151 -17.23 1.44 -4.06
N ARG A 152 -18.40 0.86 -4.33
CA ARG A 152 -19.47 1.48 -5.13
C ARG A 152 -20.85 1.27 -4.49
N GLY A 153 -21.87 2.06 -4.97
CA GLY A 153 -23.19 2.09 -4.37
C GLY A 153 -23.13 2.75 -2.99
N LEU A 154 -22.58 3.97 -2.97
CA LEU A 154 -22.25 4.67 -1.73
C LEU A 154 -23.47 5.36 -1.13
N THR A 155 -23.65 5.20 0.18
CA THR A 155 -24.63 5.94 0.98
C THR A 155 -23.94 6.59 2.16
N GLN A 156 -24.39 7.80 2.54
CA GLN A 156 -23.85 8.50 3.71
C GLN A 156 -24.48 7.96 4.99
N ALA A 157 -23.66 7.67 5.97
CA ALA A 157 -24.05 7.37 7.35
C ALA A 157 -23.31 8.31 8.31
N GLU A 158 -23.61 8.21 9.61
CA GLU A 158 -22.83 8.92 10.62
C GLU A 158 -21.41 8.28 10.69
N PRO A 159 -20.36 9.12 10.69
CA PRO A 159 -18.99 8.64 10.90
C PRO A 159 -18.87 7.98 12.29
N ASP A 160 -18.08 6.92 12.36
CA ASP A 160 -17.80 6.21 13.62
C ASP A 160 -16.27 6.30 13.89
N LEU A 161 -15.81 7.56 13.96
CA LEU A 161 -14.38 7.87 14.11
C LEU A 161 -13.81 7.27 15.39
N ASP A 162 -12.62 6.68 15.28
CA ASP A 162 -11.81 6.31 16.46
C ASP A 162 -11.43 7.59 17.22
N ASP A 163 -11.59 7.59 18.55
CA ASP A 163 -11.28 8.72 19.44
C ASP A 163 -9.80 9.16 19.37
N THR A 164 -8.95 8.34 18.76
CA THR A 164 -7.50 8.59 18.63
C THR A 164 -7.10 9.25 17.30
N GLU A 165 -8.02 9.34 16.33
CA GLU A 165 -7.73 9.84 14.99
C GLU A 165 -8.38 11.20 14.72
N ARG A 166 -7.58 12.10 14.15
CA ARG A 166 -8.07 13.40 13.67
C ARG A 166 -7.96 13.45 12.15
N ILE A 167 -9.03 13.01 11.50
CA ILE A 167 -9.11 12.86 10.04
C ILE A 167 -9.91 14.03 9.42
N ILE A 168 -9.44 14.54 8.28
CA ILE A 168 -10.21 15.47 7.43
C ILE A 168 -10.60 14.70 6.16
N VAL A 169 -11.89 14.63 5.90
CA VAL A 169 -12.42 13.96 4.69
C VAL A 169 -12.63 14.99 3.59
N ARG A 170 -12.22 14.66 2.36
CA ARG A 170 -12.39 15.49 1.18
C ARG A 170 -12.98 14.67 0.03
N ARG A 171 -14.19 15.06 -0.46
CA ARG A 171 -14.76 14.55 -1.72
C ARG A 171 -14.23 15.39 -2.89
N LEU A 172 -13.80 14.75 -3.97
CA LEU A 172 -13.30 15.39 -5.18
C LEU A 172 -13.48 14.47 -6.40
N PRO A 173 -13.44 15.00 -7.64
CA PRO A 173 -13.43 14.16 -8.84
C PRO A 173 -12.27 13.15 -8.80
N LEU A 174 -12.54 11.89 -9.19
CA LEU A 174 -11.51 10.84 -9.22
C LEU A 174 -10.31 11.23 -10.07
N VAL A 175 -10.56 11.92 -11.19
CA VAL A 175 -9.49 12.43 -12.07
C VAL A 175 -8.56 13.42 -11.38
N ASP A 176 -9.08 14.21 -10.42
CA ASP A 176 -8.27 15.15 -9.65
C ASP A 176 -7.42 14.41 -8.60
N ALA A 177 -7.97 13.40 -7.94
CA ALA A 177 -7.20 12.55 -7.03
C ALA A 177 -6.07 11.80 -7.76
N ILE A 178 -6.35 11.26 -8.94
CA ILE A 178 -5.34 10.64 -9.80
C ILE A 178 -4.25 11.67 -10.16
N ALA A 179 -4.64 12.88 -10.55
CA ALA A 179 -3.69 13.93 -10.88
C ALA A 179 -2.84 14.36 -9.66
N MET A 180 -3.39 14.35 -8.43
CA MET A 180 -2.63 14.58 -7.19
C MET A 180 -1.55 13.50 -7.00
N ALA A 181 -1.89 12.22 -7.21
CA ALA A 181 -0.91 11.12 -7.14
C ALA A 181 0.18 11.28 -8.21
N GLU A 182 -0.17 11.66 -9.45
CA GLU A 182 0.79 11.87 -10.54
C GLU A 182 1.76 13.03 -10.28
N ARG A 183 1.31 14.09 -9.61
CA ARG A 183 2.14 15.24 -9.25
C ARG A 183 2.94 15.06 -7.96
N GLY A 184 2.76 13.92 -7.25
CA GLY A 184 3.40 13.67 -5.98
C GLY A 184 2.85 14.56 -4.85
N GLU A 185 1.56 14.83 -4.86
CA GLU A 185 0.83 15.48 -3.77
C GLU A 185 0.20 14.44 -2.82
N ILE A 186 0.14 13.19 -3.25
CA ILE A 186 -0.17 12.00 -2.47
C ILE A 186 1.08 11.14 -2.48
N HIS A 187 1.60 10.80 -1.29
CA HIS A 187 2.86 10.06 -1.15
C HIS A 187 2.65 8.62 -0.67
N ASP A 188 1.51 8.33 -0.06
CA ASP A 188 1.21 6.98 0.41
C ASP A 188 1.21 5.97 -0.74
N ALA A 189 1.93 4.85 -0.56
CA ALA A 189 2.15 3.86 -1.60
C ALA A 189 0.86 3.16 -2.04
N MET A 190 -0.04 2.83 -1.12
CA MET A 190 -1.32 2.18 -1.44
C MET A 190 -2.20 3.12 -2.25
N SER A 191 -2.30 4.37 -1.83
CA SER A 191 -3.05 5.44 -2.51
C SER A 191 -2.54 5.67 -3.93
N VAL A 192 -1.23 5.84 -4.09
CA VAL A 192 -0.60 6.05 -5.41
C VAL A 192 -0.86 4.87 -6.33
N VAL A 193 -0.65 3.62 -5.85
CA VAL A 193 -0.89 2.43 -6.67
C VAL A 193 -2.36 2.29 -7.05
N ALA A 194 -3.29 2.50 -6.11
CA ALA A 194 -4.72 2.38 -6.36
C ALA A 194 -5.20 3.40 -7.40
N LEU A 195 -4.86 4.68 -7.21
CA LEU A 195 -5.27 5.77 -8.09
C LEU A 195 -4.68 5.63 -9.51
N LEU A 196 -3.39 5.32 -9.62
CA LEU A 196 -2.75 5.11 -10.93
C LEU A 196 -3.28 3.86 -11.65
N LYS A 197 -3.62 2.80 -10.91
CA LYS A 197 -4.24 1.60 -11.51
C LYS A 197 -5.64 1.91 -12.06
N LEU A 198 -6.42 2.78 -11.41
CA LEU A 198 -7.73 3.21 -11.89
C LEU A 198 -7.62 4.07 -13.14
N LYS A 199 -6.60 4.90 -13.28
CA LYS A 199 -6.35 5.67 -14.51
C LYS A 199 -6.32 4.79 -15.78
N HIS A 200 -5.87 3.56 -15.67
CA HIS A 200 -5.76 2.63 -16.82
C HIS A 200 -7.02 1.77 -17.02
N ARG A 201 -8.05 1.94 -16.18
CA ARG A 201 -9.34 1.25 -16.32
C ARG A 201 -10.45 2.16 -16.87
N ALA A 202 -10.22 3.48 -16.92
CA ALA A 202 -11.15 4.50 -17.38
C ALA A 202 -11.15 4.67 -18.91
#